data_c73b6c8b66be38e82c14f00a0f408fc9
#
_entry.id   c73b6c8b66be38e82c14f00a0f408fc9
#
_cell.length_a   1.000
_cell.length_b   1.000
_cell.length_c   1.000
_cell.angle_alpha   90.00
_cell.angle_beta   90.00
_cell.angle_gamma   90.00
#
_symmetry.space_group_name_H-M   'P 1'
#
loop_
_entity.id
_entity.type
_entity.pdbx_description
1 polymer ?
#
loop_
_entity_poly.entity_id
_entity_poly.type
_entity_poly.pdbx_seq_one_letter_code
_entity_poly.pdbx_strand_id
1 'polypeptide(L)'
;MINVTKTYLPNKEKYKKYIDEIYENGWLTNNGPLVQRLEKRLAQYLGVKNIILVSNGTVALEIAYRTLDIKGFAITTPFSFVATTSSLVTNNILPIFADIDSNSFNLDPKNIEKLITPNTSAIVPVHVFGNACEVEEIEQIAKKHKLKVVYDAAHAFDVKYKDKSVLNYGDISTLSFHSTKLFHSIEGGALIINDDELVQKARYLINFGIKNTEEIPHLGTNAKMNEFEAAMGLCVLDDIEEIKEKRKDILEIYRKELKDLVYFQEQN
;
A
#
# COMPACT_ATOMS: atom_id res chain seq x y z
N MET A 1 -1.83 18.81 -25.59
CA MET A 1 -2.78 18.20 -24.66
C MET A 1 -2.06 18.03 -23.32
N ILE A 2 -2.63 18.48 -22.22
CA ILE A 2 -2.09 18.29 -20.86
C ILE A 2 -2.75 17.03 -20.30
N ASN A 3 -1.95 16.01 -19.99
CA ASN A 3 -2.44 14.78 -19.40
C ASN A 3 -2.71 14.98 -17.89
N VAL A 4 -3.72 14.30 -17.35
CA VAL A 4 -4.03 14.31 -15.90
C VAL A 4 -2.86 13.75 -15.09
N THR A 5 -2.19 12.72 -15.61
CA THR A 5 -0.99 12.14 -15.01
C THR A 5 0.10 11.97 -16.05
N LYS A 6 1.34 12.18 -15.61
CA LYS A 6 2.54 11.89 -16.41
C LYS A 6 3.48 11.05 -15.56
N THR A 7 3.69 9.81 -15.99
CA THR A 7 4.61 8.88 -15.33
C THR A 7 6.03 9.44 -15.34
N TYR A 8 6.73 9.37 -14.20
CA TYR A 8 8.17 9.61 -14.15
C TYR A 8 8.90 8.46 -14.87
N LEU A 9 9.89 8.80 -15.65
CA LEU A 9 10.76 7.81 -16.31
C LEU A 9 12.21 8.08 -15.87
N PRO A 10 12.85 7.12 -15.18
CA PRO A 10 14.26 7.24 -14.80
C PRO A 10 15.18 7.20 -16.02
N ASN A 11 16.45 7.49 -15.82
CA ASN A 11 17.45 7.42 -16.89
C ASN A 11 17.48 6.01 -17.50
N LYS A 12 17.27 5.94 -18.84
CA LYS A 12 17.21 4.69 -19.61
C LYS A 12 18.46 3.82 -19.46
N GLU A 13 19.64 4.43 -19.44
CA GLU A 13 20.90 3.69 -19.33
C GLU A 13 21.09 3.07 -17.94
N LYS A 14 20.51 3.69 -16.90
CA LYS A 14 20.47 3.12 -15.56
C LYS A 14 19.59 1.86 -15.51
N TYR A 15 18.40 1.93 -16.14
CA TYR A 15 17.51 0.78 -16.23
C TYR A 15 18.12 -0.36 -17.04
N LYS A 16 18.80 -0.07 -18.16
CA LYS A 16 19.50 -1.07 -18.98
C LYS A 16 20.53 -1.86 -18.19
N LYS A 17 21.29 -1.23 -17.28
CA LYS A 17 22.27 -1.96 -16.45
C LYS A 17 21.63 -3.05 -15.59
N TYR A 18 20.42 -2.80 -15.06
CA TYR A 18 19.68 -3.83 -14.35
C TYR A 18 19.14 -4.92 -15.28
N ILE A 19 18.75 -4.55 -16.52
CA ILE A 19 18.34 -5.54 -17.53
C ILE A 19 19.53 -6.46 -17.86
N ASP A 20 20.71 -5.90 -18.06
CA ASP A 20 21.95 -6.70 -18.30
C ASP A 20 22.21 -7.65 -17.11
N GLU A 21 22.10 -7.17 -15.84
CA GLU A 21 22.22 -8.00 -14.63
C GLU A 21 21.21 -9.17 -14.63
N ILE A 22 19.96 -8.92 -15.03
CA ILE A 22 18.91 -9.96 -15.12
C ILE A 22 19.29 -11.02 -16.17
N TYR A 23 19.78 -10.61 -17.34
CA TYR A 23 20.18 -11.53 -18.39
C TYR A 23 21.43 -12.33 -18.03
N GLU A 24 22.39 -11.73 -17.33
CA GLU A 24 23.61 -12.39 -16.86
C GLU A 24 23.31 -13.48 -15.82
N ASN A 25 22.39 -13.21 -14.86
CA ASN A 25 22.08 -14.18 -13.81
C ASN A 25 20.93 -15.15 -14.18
N GLY A 26 20.13 -14.83 -15.21
CA GLY A 26 19.02 -15.65 -15.69
C GLY A 26 17.82 -15.71 -14.74
N TRP A 27 17.75 -14.83 -13.72
CA TRP A 27 16.67 -14.84 -12.75
C TRP A 27 15.59 -13.83 -13.14
N LEU A 28 14.37 -14.30 -13.43
CA LEU A 28 13.29 -13.45 -13.95
C LEU A 28 12.18 -13.16 -12.93
N THR A 29 11.96 -14.08 -11.98
CA THR A 29 10.85 -14.02 -11.01
C THR A 29 11.18 -14.86 -9.76
N ASN A 30 10.18 -15.09 -8.88
CA ASN A 30 10.30 -15.92 -7.66
C ASN A 30 11.30 -15.37 -6.64
N ASN A 31 11.12 -14.11 -6.25
CA ASN A 31 11.92 -13.46 -5.22
C ASN A 31 13.44 -13.43 -5.55
N GLY A 32 13.74 -12.99 -6.76
CA GLY A 32 15.11 -12.87 -7.26
C GLY A 32 15.91 -11.75 -6.61
N PRO A 33 17.17 -11.57 -7.03
CA PRO A 33 18.13 -10.64 -6.40
C PRO A 33 17.67 -9.19 -6.39
N LEU A 34 17.02 -8.70 -7.48
CA LEU A 34 16.58 -7.31 -7.54
C LEU A 34 15.33 -7.07 -6.68
N VAL A 35 14.40 -8.03 -6.61
CA VAL A 35 13.25 -7.97 -5.70
C VAL A 35 13.74 -7.88 -4.25
N GLN A 36 14.68 -8.74 -3.82
CA GLN A 36 15.25 -8.73 -2.48
C GLN A 36 16.00 -7.41 -2.18
N ARG A 37 16.75 -6.91 -3.16
CA ARG A 37 17.44 -5.60 -3.06
C ARG A 37 16.44 -4.46 -2.89
N LEU A 38 15.37 -4.45 -3.65
CA LEU A 38 14.32 -3.44 -3.58
C LEU A 38 13.58 -3.51 -2.23
N GLU A 39 13.19 -4.70 -1.76
CA GLU A 39 12.59 -4.89 -0.43
C GLU A 39 13.46 -4.28 0.67
N LYS A 40 14.75 -4.63 0.68
CA LYS A 40 15.70 -4.12 1.69
C LYS A 40 15.82 -2.60 1.65
N ARG A 41 15.93 -2.01 0.46
CA ARG A 41 16.07 -0.56 0.29
C ARG A 41 14.80 0.18 0.68
N LEU A 42 13.63 -0.33 0.28
CA LEU A 42 12.33 0.25 0.65
C LEU A 42 12.08 0.16 2.15
N ALA A 43 12.42 -0.97 2.80
CA ALA A 43 12.29 -1.09 4.25
C ALA A 43 13.09 -0.03 4.98
N GLN A 44 14.34 0.20 4.56
CA GLN A 44 15.20 1.25 5.12
C GLN A 44 14.67 2.66 4.85
N TYR A 45 14.25 2.93 3.61
CA TYR A 45 13.76 4.25 3.20
C TYR A 45 12.46 4.63 3.91
N LEU A 46 11.51 3.70 3.99
CA LEU A 46 10.19 3.91 4.59
C LEU A 46 10.21 3.79 6.13
N GLY A 47 11.30 3.35 6.73
CA GLY A 47 11.39 3.13 8.18
C GLY A 47 10.44 2.05 8.69
N VAL A 48 10.30 0.94 7.93
CA VAL A 48 9.44 -0.20 8.25
C VAL A 48 10.28 -1.47 8.44
N LYS A 49 9.77 -2.40 9.26
CA LYS A 49 10.51 -3.63 9.57
C LYS A 49 10.31 -4.71 8.52
N ASN A 50 9.07 -4.99 8.18
CA ASN A 50 8.71 -6.08 7.27
C ASN A 50 7.98 -5.54 6.06
N ILE A 51 8.55 -5.75 4.88
CA ILE A 51 7.94 -5.43 3.60
C ILE A 51 8.00 -6.65 2.69
N ILE A 52 6.91 -6.91 1.98
CA ILE A 52 6.82 -7.96 0.97
C ILE A 52 6.33 -7.34 -0.32
N LEU A 53 7.10 -7.47 -1.40
CA LEU A 53 6.74 -6.95 -2.71
C LEU A 53 5.80 -7.91 -3.44
N VAL A 54 4.81 -7.34 -4.11
CA VAL A 54 3.79 -8.06 -4.88
C VAL A 54 3.54 -7.40 -6.24
N SER A 55 2.80 -8.10 -7.10
CA SER A 55 2.55 -7.69 -8.49
C SER A 55 1.70 -6.42 -8.66
N ASN A 56 0.88 -6.05 -7.68
CA ASN A 56 0.11 -4.79 -7.67
C ASN A 56 -0.54 -4.51 -6.31
N GLY A 57 -1.07 -3.28 -6.14
CA GLY A 57 -1.71 -2.86 -4.89
C GLY A 57 -3.02 -3.58 -4.57
N THR A 58 -3.80 -4.00 -5.57
CA THR A 58 -5.05 -4.74 -5.36
C THR A 58 -4.77 -6.11 -4.74
N VAL A 59 -3.79 -6.83 -5.30
CA VAL A 59 -3.34 -8.12 -4.76
C VAL A 59 -2.74 -7.95 -3.36
N ALA A 60 -2.06 -6.81 -3.08
CA ALA A 60 -1.58 -6.52 -1.72
C ALA A 60 -2.74 -6.51 -0.71
N LEU A 61 -3.86 -5.84 -1.01
CA LEU A 61 -5.06 -5.83 -0.17
C LEU A 61 -5.62 -7.24 0.02
N GLU A 62 -5.78 -8.02 -1.06
CA GLU A 62 -6.29 -9.40 -0.98
C GLU A 62 -5.42 -10.31 -0.11
N ILE A 63 -4.09 -10.22 -0.26
CA ILE A 63 -3.14 -10.98 0.58
C ILE A 63 -3.19 -10.51 2.04
N ALA A 64 -3.35 -9.19 2.31
CA ALA A 64 -3.50 -8.68 3.66
C ALA A 64 -4.72 -9.30 4.37
N TYR A 65 -5.87 -9.34 3.69
CA TYR A 65 -7.09 -9.93 4.24
C TYR A 65 -6.93 -11.42 4.54
N ARG A 66 -6.31 -12.18 3.64
CA ARG A 66 -6.03 -13.63 3.84
C ARG A 66 -4.99 -13.87 4.92
N THR A 67 -3.99 -13.00 5.03
CA THR A 67 -2.96 -13.08 6.08
C THR A 67 -3.58 -12.94 7.47
N LEU A 68 -4.55 -12.04 7.62
CA LEU A 68 -5.25 -11.74 8.87
C LEU A 68 -6.51 -12.60 9.09
N ASP A 69 -6.84 -13.53 8.18
CA ASP A 69 -8.05 -14.37 8.21
C ASP A 69 -9.36 -13.55 8.32
N ILE A 70 -9.42 -12.38 7.69
CA ILE A 70 -10.58 -11.49 7.72
C ILE A 70 -11.77 -12.18 7.04
N LYS A 71 -12.93 -12.14 7.71
CA LYS A 71 -14.18 -12.75 7.26
C LYS A 71 -15.37 -11.88 7.67
N GLY A 72 -16.55 -12.19 7.11
CA GLY A 72 -17.79 -11.48 7.47
C GLY A 72 -17.79 -10.04 6.96
N PHE A 73 -17.78 -9.04 7.83
CA PHE A 73 -17.86 -7.64 7.47
C PHE A 73 -16.56 -6.90 7.73
N ALA A 74 -16.25 -5.95 6.84
CA ALA A 74 -15.19 -4.96 7.05
C ALA A 74 -15.77 -3.54 6.88
N ILE A 75 -15.47 -2.67 7.84
CA ILE A 75 -15.85 -1.25 7.76
C ILE A 75 -14.81 -0.52 6.92
N THR A 76 -15.26 0.17 5.87
CA THR A 76 -14.41 0.96 4.98
C THR A 76 -15.11 2.26 4.59
N THR A 77 -14.55 3.01 3.64
CA THR A 77 -15.13 4.27 3.14
C THR A 77 -15.56 4.13 1.69
N PRO A 78 -16.65 4.82 1.26
CA PRO A 78 -16.99 4.90 -0.17
C PRO A 78 -16.09 5.88 -0.94
N PHE A 79 -15.36 6.76 -0.25
CA PHE A 79 -14.44 7.72 -0.85
C PHE A 79 -13.06 7.10 -1.02
N SER A 80 -12.92 6.28 -2.05
CA SER A 80 -11.70 5.54 -2.37
C SER A 80 -11.67 5.15 -3.85
N PHE A 81 -10.53 4.64 -4.29
CA PHE A 81 -10.46 3.91 -5.56
C PHE A 81 -11.18 2.56 -5.42
N VAL A 82 -11.79 2.10 -6.50
CA VAL A 82 -12.63 0.88 -6.51
C VAL A 82 -11.92 -0.36 -5.97
N ALA A 83 -10.59 -0.43 -6.06
CA ALA A 83 -9.81 -1.58 -5.59
C ALA A 83 -10.01 -1.88 -4.10
N THR A 84 -10.15 -0.86 -3.25
CA THR A 84 -10.40 -1.05 -1.81
C THR A 84 -11.66 -1.87 -1.55
N THR A 85 -12.75 -1.55 -2.25
CA THR A 85 -14.03 -2.25 -2.10
C THR A 85 -14.06 -3.57 -2.86
N SER A 86 -13.57 -3.59 -4.11
CA SER A 86 -13.63 -4.81 -4.95
C SER A 86 -12.77 -5.93 -4.36
N SER A 87 -11.61 -5.62 -3.78
CA SER A 87 -10.76 -6.63 -3.13
C SER A 87 -11.41 -7.27 -1.90
N LEU A 88 -12.25 -6.54 -1.15
CA LEU A 88 -13.07 -7.11 -0.08
C LEU A 88 -14.08 -8.12 -0.66
N VAL A 89 -14.84 -7.68 -1.66
CA VAL A 89 -15.90 -8.51 -2.26
C VAL A 89 -15.34 -9.78 -2.90
N THR A 90 -14.22 -9.69 -3.63
CA THR A 90 -13.55 -10.86 -4.25
C THR A 90 -13.00 -11.85 -3.21
N ASN A 91 -12.76 -11.41 -1.98
CA ASN A 91 -12.38 -12.26 -0.85
C ASN A 91 -13.57 -12.68 0.03
N ASN A 92 -14.82 -12.52 -0.43
CA ASN A 92 -16.05 -12.84 0.29
C ASN A 92 -16.19 -12.07 1.63
N ILE A 93 -15.67 -10.84 1.69
CA ILE A 93 -15.80 -9.92 2.81
C ILE A 93 -16.79 -8.84 2.39
N LEU A 94 -17.86 -8.65 3.17
CA LEU A 94 -18.88 -7.67 2.87
C LEU A 94 -18.47 -6.28 3.38
N PRO A 95 -18.34 -5.27 2.50
CA PRO A 95 -18.00 -3.92 2.94
C PRO A 95 -19.19 -3.24 3.61
N ILE A 96 -18.96 -2.59 4.74
CA ILE A 96 -19.87 -1.65 5.38
C ILE A 96 -19.24 -0.27 5.24
N PHE A 97 -19.97 0.68 4.64
CA PHE A 97 -19.44 2.00 4.41
C PHE A 97 -19.70 2.93 5.59
N ALA A 98 -18.63 3.50 6.13
CA ALA A 98 -18.66 4.62 7.06
C ALA A 98 -18.32 5.91 6.31
N ASP A 99 -19.00 7.00 6.71
CA ASP A 99 -18.79 8.30 6.09
C ASP A 99 -17.42 8.89 6.44
N ILE A 100 -16.98 9.83 5.62
CA ILE A 100 -15.71 10.53 5.75
C ILE A 100 -15.86 11.80 6.61
N ASP A 101 -14.75 12.29 7.13
CA ASP A 101 -14.62 13.65 7.61
C ASP A 101 -14.54 14.60 6.41
N SER A 102 -15.31 15.70 6.47
CA SER A 102 -15.46 16.64 5.35
C SER A 102 -14.19 17.44 5.01
N ASN A 103 -13.25 17.54 5.94
CA ASN A 103 -12.04 18.33 5.78
C ASN A 103 -10.85 17.47 5.35
N SER A 104 -10.66 16.34 6.02
CA SER A 104 -9.56 15.43 5.74
C SER A 104 -9.87 14.43 4.60
N PHE A 105 -11.14 14.20 4.28
CA PHE A 105 -11.68 13.18 3.36
C PHE A 105 -11.35 11.74 3.77
N ASN A 106 -10.70 11.54 4.89
CA ASN A 106 -10.45 10.22 5.46
C ASN A 106 -11.70 9.68 6.16
N LEU A 107 -11.77 8.37 6.35
CA LEU A 107 -12.82 7.74 7.15
C LEU A 107 -12.87 8.39 8.54
N ASP A 108 -14.05 8.92 8.92
CA ASP A 108 -14.24 9.56 10.25
C ASP A 108 -14.40 8.47 11.33
N PRO A 109 -13.50 8.39 12.32
CA PRO A 109 -13.57 7.40 13.39
C PRO A 109 -14.90 7.42 14.16
N LYS A 110 -15.53 8.60 14.31
CA LYS A 110 -16.83 8.76 14.98
C LYS A 110 -17.96 7.99 14.29
N ASN A 111 -17.77 7.66 13.02
CA ASN A 111 -18.75 6.91 12.24
C ASN A 111 -18.55 5.38 12.30
N ILE A 112 -17.45 4.90 12.90
CA ILE A 112 -17.09 3.46 12.89
C ILE A 112 -17.92 2.66 13.88
N GLU A 113 -17.92 3.05 15.17
CA GLU A 113 -18.48 2.21 16.26
C GLU A 113 -19.96 1.86 16.07
N LYS A 114 -20.76 2.78 15.53
CA LYS A 114 -22.21 2.54 15.28
C LYS A 114 -22.48 1.51 14.19
N LEU A 115 -21.48 1.16 13.38
CA LEU A 115 -21.57 0.18 12.28
C LEU A 115 -21.02 -1.20 12.66
N ILE A 116 -20.42 -1.33 13.86
CA ILE A 116 -19.86 -2.59 14.31
C ILE A 116 -21.00 -3.57 14.65
N THR A 117 -20.90 -4.76 14.10
CA THR A 117 -21.81 -5.89 14.35
C THR A 117 -21.00 -7.09 14.87
N PRO A 118 -21.65 -8.15 15.40
CA PRO A 118 -20.95 -9.37 15.80
C PRO A 118 -20.16 -10.07 14.68
N ASN A 119 -20.50 -9.77 13.41
CA ASN A 119 -19.82 -10.33 12.24
C ASN A 119 -18.74 -9.38 11.67
N THR A 120 -18.53 -8.21 12.26
CA THR A 120 -17.47 -7.28 11.83
C THR A 120 -16.13 -7.80 12.32
N SER A 121 -15.15 -7.95 11.41
CA SER A 121 -13.83 -8.49 11.72
C SER A 121 -12.70 -7.52 11.45
N ALA A 122 -12.93 -6.46 10.64
CA ALA A 122 -11.89 -5.52 10.28
C ALA A 122 -12.39 -4.10 10.03
N ILE A 123 -11.45 -3.15 10.11
CA ILE A 123 -11.57 -1.79 9.60
C ILE A 123 -10.54 -1.66 8.48
N VAL A 124 -10.96 -1.14 7.31
CA VAL A 124 -10.10 -0.93 6.14
C VAL A 124 -10.15 0.56 5.74
N PRO A 125 -9.41 1.43 6.47
CA PRO A 125 -9.35 2.84 6.17
C PRO A 125 -8.43 3.11 4.99
N VAL A 126 -8.60 4.26 4.35
CA VAL A 126 -7.78 4.71 3.22
C VAL A 126 -7.09 6.02 3.61
N HIS A 127 -5.78 6.11 3.40
CA HIS A 127 -5.03 7.36 3.51
C HIS A 127 -5.25 8.19 2.25
N VAL A 128 -6.37 8.93 2.22
CA VAL A 128 -6.86 9.61 1.02
C VAL A 128 -5.88 10.70 0.57
N PHE A 129 -5.43 10.60 -0.68
CA PHE A 129 -4.41 11.48 -1.29
C PHE A 129 -3.08 11.56 -0.53
N GLY A 130 -2.79 10.56 0.30
CA GLY A 130 -1.58 10.52 1.14
C GLY A 130 -1.74 11.26 2.47
N ASN A 131 -2.93 11.72 2.82
CA ASN A 131 -3.22 12.28 4.12
C ASN A 131 -3.42 11.17 5.15
N ALA A 132 -2.72 11.22 6.29
CA ALA A 132 -2.84 10.20 7.32
C ALA A 132 -4.26 10.19 7.91
N CYS A 133 -4.86 8.99 8.06
CA CYS A 133 -6.07 8.83 8.87
C CYS A 133 -5.78 9.16 10.36
N GLU A 134 -6.83 9.32 11.15
CA GLU A 134 -6.76 9.40 12.62
C GLU A 134 -6.37 8.01 13.20
N VAL A 135 -5.11 7.63 12.95
CA VAL A 135 -4.61 6.25 13.19
C VAL A 135 -4.71 5.84 14.64
N GLU A 136 -4.54 6.78 15.59
CA GLU A 136 -4.61 6.49 17.02
C GLU A 136 -6.05 6.24 17.47
N GLU A 137 -7.03 7.01 16.97
CA GLU A 137 -8.45 6.80 17.29
C GLU A 137 -8.96 5.48 16.68
N ILE A 138 -8.58 5.20 15.43
CA ILE A 138 -8.92 3.93 14.76
C ILE A 138 -8.32 2.75 15.53
N GLU A 139 -7.08 2.86 16.01
CA GLU A 139 -6.43 1.82 16.80
C GLU A 139 -7.15 1.56 18.12
N GLN A 140 -7.61 2.63 18.81
CA GLN A 140 -8.38 2.50 20.05
C GLN A 140 -9.70 1.76 19.82
N ILE A 141 -10.44 2.11 18.75
CA ILE A 141 -11.68 1.44 18.37
C ILE A 141 -11.40 -0.05 18.04
N ALA A 142 -10.38 -0.31 17.22
CA ALA A 142 -10.02 -1.66 16.83
C ALA A 142 -9.65 -2.53 18.03
N LYS A 143 -8.85 -2.03 18.97
CA LYS A 143 -8.48 -2.73 20.21
C LYS A 143 -9.71 -3.01 21.10
N LYS A 144 -10.59 -2.03 21.27
CA LYS A 144 -11.82 -2.15 22.07
C LYS A 144 -12.73 -3.26 21.55
N HIS A 145 -12.85 -3.37 20.22
CA HIS A 145 -13.75 -4.31 19.56
C HIS A 145 -13.04 -5.55 18.99
N LYS A 146 -11.73 -5.71 19.22
CA LYS A 146 -10.89 -6.81 18.72
C LYS A 146 -10.94 -6.97 17.20
N LEU A 147 -10.97 -5.84 16.48
CA LEU A 147 -10.97 -5.78 15.03
C LEU A 147 -9.55 -5.71 14.48
N LYS A 148 -9.35 -6.26 13.29
CA LYS A 148 -8.12 -6.08 12.51
C LYS A 148 -8.15 -4.74 11.77
N VAL A 149 -6.97 -4.15 11.53
CA VAL A 149 -6.85 -2.91 10.77
C VAL A 149 -5.92 -3.11 9.58
N VAL A 150 -6.46 -2.92 8.37
CA VAL A 150 -5.69 -2.93 7.13
C VAL A 150 -5.79 -1.56 6.48
N TYR A 151 -4.68 -0.81 6.44
CA TYR A 151 -4.66 0.47 5.75
C TYR A 151 -4.43 0.30 4.25
N ASP A 152 -5.36 0.82 3.44
CA ASP A 152 -5.07 1.12 2.04
C ASP A 152 -4.22 2.40 2.00
N ALA A 153 -2.92 2.21 1.89
CA ALA A 153 -1.92 3.26 1.85
C ALA A 153 -1.39 3.49 0.42
N ALA A 154 -2.20 3.16 -0.61
CA ALA A 154 -1.80 3.27 -2.03
C ALA A 154 -1.30 4.67 -2.43
N HIS A 155 -1.63 5.71 -1.69
CA HIS A 155 -1.17 7.10 -1.87
C HIS A 155 -0.21 7.58 -0.78
N ALA A 156 0.11 6.75 0.21
CA ALA A 156 0.84 7.17 1.41
C ALA A 156 2.32 6.73 1.44
N PHE A 157 2.95 6.65 0.26
CA PHE A 157 4.39 6.38 0.17
C PHE A 157 5.18 7.50 0.85
N ASP A 158 6.02 7.15 1.86
CA ASP A 158 6.83 8.06 2.66
C ASP A 158 6.04 9.13 3.44
N VAL A 159 4.78 8.84 3.77
CA VAL A 159 3.98 9.70 4.64
C VAL A 159 4.31 9.42 6.10
N LYS A 160 4.45 10.49 6.89
CA LYS A 160 4.69 10.42 8.33
C LYS A 160 3.51 10.98 9.11
N TYR A 161 3.24 10.36 10.24
CA TYR A 161 2.33 10.84 11.26
C TYR A 161 3.11 10.94 12.58
N LYS A 162 3.22 12.13 13.17
CA LYS A 162 4.04 12.40 14.37
C LYS A 162 5.45 11.83 14.26
N ASP A 163 6.15 12.18 13.16
CA ASP A 163 7.53 11.75 12.84
C ASP A 163 7.76 10.24 12.65
N LYS A 164 6.72 9.42 12.72
CA LYS A 164 6.76 7.99 12.46
C LYS A 164 6.11 7.67 11.12
N SER A 165 6.64 6.72 10.37
CA SER A 165 5.99 6.24 9.12
C SER A 165 4.56 5.81 9.42
N VAL A 166 3.58 6.34 8.66
CA VAL A 166 2.17 5.97 8.80
C VAL A 166 1.93 4.49 8.56
N LEU A 167 2.83 3.84 7.82
CA LEU A 167 2.80 2.41 7.52
C LEU A 167 3.06 1.52 8.74
N ASN A 168 3.57 2.07 9.84
CA ASN A 168 3.78 1.35 11.10
C ASN A 168 2.55 1.32 12.01
N TYR A 169 1.37 1.74 11.51
CA TYR A 169 0.10 1.66 12.22
C TYR A 169 -0.79 0.56 11.64
N GLY A 170 -1.70 0.04 12.47
CA GLY A 170 -2.55 -1.11 12.12
C GLY A 170 -1.81 -2.44 12.07
N ASP A 171 -2.49 -3.50 11.65
CA ASP A 171 -1.90 -4.84 11.49
C ASP A 171 -1.08 -4.92 10.20
N ILE A 172 -1.64 -4.43 9.07
CA ILE A 172 -1.00 -4.42 7.75
C ILE A 172 -1.34 -3.11 7.02
N SER A 173 -0.34 -2.50 6.37
CA SER A 173 -0.54 -1.44 5.39
C SER A 173 -0.20 -1.94 3.99
N THR A 174 -0.94 -1.47 2.96
CA THR A 174 -0.69 -1.88 1.56
C THR A 174 -0.33 -0.69 0.70
N LEU A 175 0.70 -0.82 -0.12
CA LEU A 175 1.14 0.19 -1.08
C LEU A 175 0.85 -0.25 -2.52
N SER A 176 0.62 0.74 -3.39
CA SER A 176 0.55 0.56 -4.83
C SER A 176 1.74 1.23 -5.50
N PHE A 177 2.40 0.50 -6.39
CA PHE A 177 3.53 1.00 -7.20
C PHE A 177 3.17 1.08 -8.69
N HIS A 178 1.88 1.28 -8.98
CA HIS A 178 1.42 1.58 -10.34
C HIS A 178 2.10 2.85 -10.87
N SER A 179 2.32 2.92 -12.18
CA SER A 179 3.09 3.97 -12.87
C SER A 179 2.62 5.41 -12.63
N THR A 180 1.42 5.63 -12.11
CA THR A 180 0.89 6.95 -11.74
C THR A 180 1.25 7.41 -10.32
N LYS A 181 1.78 6.52 -9.49
CA LYS A 181 2.09 6.82 -8.07
C LYS A 181 3.36 7.64 -7.93
N LEU A 182 3.59 8.18 -6.74
CA LEU A 182 4.81 8.93 -6.39
C LEU A 182 6.07 8.08 -6.60
N PHE A 183 6.07 6.90 -6.04
CA PHE A 183 7.03 5.82 -6.29
C PHE A 183 6.33 4.74 -7.12
N HIS A 184 6.99 4.22 -8.15
CA HIS A 184 6.42 3.18 -8.99
C HIS A 184 7.46 2.16 -9.49
N SER A 185 6.98 0.99 -9.87
CA SER A 185 7.74 -0.10 -10.50
C SER A 185 7.08 -0.58 -11.80
N ILE A 186 6.48 0.33 -12.58
CA ILE A 186 5.59 0.10 -13.72
C ILE A 186 4.22 -0.37 -13.19
N GLU A 187 4.11 -1.62 -12.80
CA GLU A 187 3.14 -2.22 -11.91
C GLU A 187 3.87 -2.70 -10.65
N GLY A 188 3.13 -2.88 -9.57
CA GLY A 188 3.68 -3.38 -8.31
C GLY A 188 2.86 -2.95 -7.11
N GLY A 189 3.21 -3.52 -5.98
CA GLY A 189 2.66 -3.18 -4.68
C GLY A 189 3.50 -3.76 -3.56
N ALA A 190 3.12 -3.47 -2.34
CA ALA A 190 3.75 -4.03 -1.16
C ALA A 190 2.76 -4.23 -0.02
N LEU A 191 3.06 -5.22 0.83
CA LEU A 191 2.51 -5.34 2.17
C LEU A 191 3.56 -4.90 3.18
N ILE A 192 3.19 -4.04 4.10
CA ILE A 192 3.94 -3.74 5.31
C ILE A 192 3.24 -4.44 6.47
N ILE A 193 3.92 -5.37 7.13
CA ILE A 193 3.35 -6.26 8.14
C ILE A 193 3.99 -5.92 9.48
N ASN A 194 3.18 -5.47 10.43
CA ASN A 194 3.66 -5.00 11.73
C ASN A 194 3.87 -6.12 12.75
N ASP A 195 3.34 -7.32 12.49
CA ASP A 195 3.54 -8.52 13.30
C ASP A 195 4.46 -9.52 12.59
N ASP A 196 5.61 -9.82 13.18
CA ASP A 196 6.61 -10.75 12.62
C ASP A 196 6.05 -12.15 12.39
N GLU A 197 5.10 -12.62 13.21
CA GLU A 197 4.54 -13.96 13.13
C GLU A 197 3.71 -14.16 11.84
N LEU A 198 3.19 -13.07 11.28
CA LEU A 198 2.38 -13.09 10.06
C LEU A 198 3.20 -13.08 8.77
N VAL A 199 4.46 -12.66 8.82
CA VAL A 199 5.32 -12.48 7.64
C VAL A 199 5.44 -13.77 6.83
N GLN A 200 5.69 -14.89 7.51
CA GLN A 200 5.87 -16.17 6.83
C GLN A 200 4.59 -16.65 6.16
N LYS A 201 3.43 -16.45 6.79
CA LYS A 201 2.12 -16.77 6.20
C LYS A 201 1.89 -15.96 4.92
N ALA A 202 2.17 -14.64 4.95
CA ALA A 202 2.06 -13.78 3.77
C ALA A 202 3.01 -14.24 2.64
N ARG A 203 4.26 -14.62 2.96
CA ARG A 203 5.20 -15.20 1.99
C ARG A 203 4.67 -16.46 1.31
N TYR A 204 4.00 -17.34 2.03
CA TYR A 204 3.34 -18.51 1.43
C TYR A 204 2.17 -18.08 0.54
N LEU A 205 1.32 -17.20 1.01
CA LEU A 205 0.12 -16.74 0.28
C LEU A 205 0.44 -16.10 -1.07
N ILE A 206 1.52 -15.31 -1.19
CA ILE A 206 1.94 -14.72 -2.47
C ILE A 206 2.51 -15.74 -3.46
N ASN A 207 2.84 -16.95 -2.99
CA ASN A 207 3.37 -18.04 -3.78
C ASN A 207 2.48 -19.28 -3.69
N PHE A 208 1.24 -19.17 -4.13
CA PHE A 208 0.24 -20.26 -4.19
C PHE A 208 -0.07 -20.95 -2.84
N GLY A 209 0.39 -20.41 -1.71
CA GLY A 209 0.29 -21.04 -0.40
C GLY A 209 1.34 -22.12 -0.14
N ILE A 210 2.33 -22.25 -1.00
CA ILE A 210 3.35 -23.29 -0.96
C ILE A 210 4.36 -22.98 0.16
N LYS A 211 4.51 -23.93 1.08
CA LYS A 211 5.57 -23.95 2.08
C LYS A 211 6.83 -24.66 1.55
N ASN A 212 6.63 -25.82 0.94
CA ASN A 212 7.67 -26.64 0.31
C ASN A 212 7.02 -27.56 -0.74
N THR A 213 7.78 -28.51 -1.31
CA THR A 213 7.30 -29.43 -2.37
C THR A 213 6.18 -30.39 -1.90
N GLU A 214 6.00 -30.57 -0.62
CA GLU A 214 5.06 -31.55 -0.03
C GLU A 214 3.90 -30.89 0.70
N GLU A 215 4.05 -29.63 1.11
CA GLU A 215 3.09 -28.93 1.98
C GLU A 215 2.56 -27.64 1.34
N ILE A 216 1.24 -27.54 1.25
CA ILE A 216 0.50 -26.35 0.82
C ILE A 216 -0.52 -25.99 1.91
N PRO A 217 -0.07 -25.35 3.02
CA PRO A 217 -0.94 -25.11 4.18
C PRO A 217 -1.99 -24.02 3.97
N HIS A 218 -1.87 -23.21 2.93
CA HIS A 218 -2.74 -22.07 2.70
C HIS A 218 -3.25 -22.02 1.26
N LEU A 219 -4.44 -21.47 1.06
CA LEU A 219 -4.95 -21.13 -0.27
C LEU A 219 -4.36 -19.79 -0.72
N GLY A 220 -3.26 -19.85 -1.46
CA GLY A 220 -2.55 -18.67 -1.98
C GLY A 220 -2.87 -18.36 -3.44
N THR A 221 -2.09 -17.44 -4.01
CA THR A 221 -2.15 -17.05 -5.42
C THR A 221 -0.76 -16.70 -5.94
N ASN A 222 -0.62 -16.48 -7.25
CA ASN A 222 0.61 -15.93 -7.81
C ASN A 222 0.58 -14.39 -7.72
N ALA A 223 1.13 -13.88 -6.64
CA ALA A 223 1.17 -12.44 -6.36
C ALA A 223 2.59 -11.85 -6.41
N LYS A 224 3.57 -12.61 -6.83
CA LYS A 224 4.99 -12.21 -6.79
C LYS A 224 5.30 -11.10 -7.79
N MET A 225 6.11 -10.11 -7.35
CA MET A 225 6.77 -9.17 -8.25
C MET A 225 7.87 -9.87 -9.06
N ASN A 226 8.10 -9.44 -10.30
CA ASN A 226 9.19 -9.91 -11.14
C ASN A 226 10.42 -8.97 -11.08
N GLU A 227 11.55 -9.44 -11.61
CA GLU A 227 12.82 -8.71 -11.56
C GLU A 227 12.82 -7.42 -12.41
N PHE A 228 12.07 -7.36 -13.51
CA PHE A 228 11.98 -6.16 -14.35
C PHE A 228 11.23 -5.03 -13.68
N GLU A 229 10.15 -5.35 -12.95
CA GLU A 229 9.46 -4.38 -12.10
C GLU A 229 10.36 -3.92 -10.96
N ALA A 230 11.08 -4.84 -10.31
CA ALA A 230 12.02 -4.49 -9.25
C ALA A 230 13.16 -3.59 -9.76
N ALA A 231 13.69 -3.86 -10.94
CA ALA A 231 14.70 -3.03 -11.60
C ALA A 231 14.20 -1.58 -11.81
N MET A 232 12.97 -1.43 -12.29
CA MET A 232 12.35 -0.11 -12.42
C MET A 232 12.19 0.58 -11.05
N GLY A 233 11.69 -0.13 -10.06
CA GLY A 233 11.56 0.37 -8.69
C GLY A 233 12.89 0.85 -8.11
N LEU A 234 13.98 0.11 -8.31
CA LEU A 234 15.32 0.52 -7.89
C LEU A 234 15.76 1.83 -8.54
N CYS A 235 15.51 1.99 -9.84
CA CYS A 235 15.82 3.23 -10.56
C CYS A 235 15.01 4.42 -10.04
N VAL A 236 13.71 4.24 -9.83
CA VAL A 236 12.82 5.31 -9.34
C VAL A 236 13.16 5.68 -7.89
N LEU A 237 13.53 4.70 -7.05
CA LEU A 237 13.94 4.94 -5.67
C LEU A 237 15.22 5.78 -5.57
N ASP A 238 16.16 5.62 -6.51
CA ASP A 238 17.36 6.45 -6.55
C ASP A 238 17.05 7.92 -6.86
N ASP A 239 15.96 8.18 -7.56
CA ASP A 239 15.58 9.53 -8.00
C ASP A 239 14.44 10.11 -7.13
N ILE A 240 14.04 9.41 -6.05
CA ILE A 240 12.81 9.71 -5.30
C ILE A 240 12.79 11.10 -4.66
N GLU A 241 13.93 11.58 -4.17
CA GLU A 241 14.01 12.90 -3.54
C GLU A 241 13.80 14.03 -4.57
N GLU A 242 14.36 13.90 -5.78
CA GLU A 242 14.13 14.83 -6.88
C GLU A 242 12.63 14.85 -7.27
N ILE A 243 12.00 13.67 -7.34
CA ILE A 243 10.58 13.55 -7.66
C ILE A 243 9.72 14.24 -6.59
N LYS A 244 10.04 14.05 -5.31
CA LYS A 244 9.33 14.68 -4.18
C LYS A 244 9.45 16.19 -4.21
N GLU A 245 10.67 16.72 -4.37
CA GLU A 245 10.90 18.16 -4.41
C GLU A 245 10.10 18.81 -5.54
N LYS A 246 10.16 18.25 -6.74
CA LYS A 246 9.40 18.77 -7.87
C LYS A 246 7.88 18.76 -7.65
N ARG A 247 7.34 17.70 -6.99
CA ARG A 247 5.91 17.66 -6.65
C ARG A 247 5.54 18.67 -5.58
N LYS A 248 6.43 18.90 -4.61
CA LYS A 248 6.27 19.94 -3.59
C LYS A 248 6.19 21.33 -4.21
N ASP A 249 7.12 21.68 -5.10
CA ASP A 249 7.12 22.95 -5.82
C ASP A 249 5.79 23.18 -6.57
N ILE A 250 5.30 22.15 -7.26
CA ILE A 250 4.03 22.21 -7.98
C ILE A 250 2.86 22.44 -7.01
N LEU A 251 2.84 21.73 -5.88
CA LEU A 251 1.80 21.87 -4.86
C LEU A 251 1.79 23.28 -4.26
N GLU A 252 2.95 23.85 -4.00
CA GLU A 252 3.08 25.24 -3.50
C GLU A 252 2.53 26.26 -4.49
N ILE A 253 2.77 26.06 -5.80
CA ILE A 253 2.18 26.90 -6.86
C ILE A 253 0.65 26.80 -6.80
N TYR A 254 0.08 25.58 -6.78
CA TYR A 254 -1.37 25.39 -6.69
C TYR A 254 -1.95 26.05 -5.43
N ARG A 255 -1.34 25.86 -4.28
CA ARG A 255 -1.79 26.45 -3.02
C ARG A 255 -1.79 27.99 -3.08
N LYS A 256 -0.75 28.58 -3.67
CA LYS A 256 -0.63 30.02 -3.83
C LYS A 256 -1.69 30.59 -4.79
N GLU A 257 -1.84 29.98 -5.97
CA GLU A 257 -2.70 30.52 -7.03
C GLU A 257 -4.20 30.25 -6.78
N LEU A 258 -4.54 29.19 -6.04
CA LEU A 258 -5.94 28.77 -5.82
C LEU A 258 -6.47 29.08 -4.41
N LYS A 259 -5.69 29.67 -3.50
CA LYS A 259 -6.04 29.87 -2.09
C LYS A 259 -7.40 30.53 -1.84
N ASP A 260 -7.83 31.44 -2.74
CA ASP A 260 -9.08 32.19 -2.64
C ASP A 260 -10.22 31.61 -3.51
N LEU A 261 -9.95 30.48 -4.22
CA LEU A 261 -10.87 29.87 -5.18
C LEU A 261 -11.39 28.49 -4.78
N VAL A 262 -10.63 27.78 -3.95
CA VAL A 262 -10.95 26.40 -3.53
C VAL A 262 -10.61 26.16 -2.08
N TYR A 263 -11.23 25.13 -1.50
CA TYR A 263 -10.84 24.57 -0.22
C TYR A 263 -9.82 23.44 -0.47
N PHE A 264 -8.74 23.43 0.30
CA PHE A 264 -7.77 22.38 0.29
C PHE A 264 -8.10 21.34 1.38
N GLN A 265 -7.75 20.09 1.11
CA GLN A 265 -7.81 19.03 2.12
C GLN A 265 -6.96 19.44 3.34
N GLU A 266 -7.54 19.34 4.55
CA GLU A 266 -6.78 19.48 5.78
C GLU A 266 -5.88 18.27 5.98
N GLN A 267 -4.63 18.52 6.35
CA GLN A 267 -3.62 17.47 6.59
C GLN A 267 -3.48 17.21 8.09
N ASN A 268 -3.50 15.96 8.47
CA ASN A 268 -3.28 15.48 9.83
C ASN A 268 -1.78 15.35 10.15
#